data_e34d1d086563158c279eef435cc9fc10
#
_entry.id   e34d1d086563158c279eef435cc9fc10
#
_cell.length_a   1.000
_cell.length_b   1.000
_cell.length_c   1.000
_cell.angle_alpha   90.00
_cell.angle_beta   90.00
_cell.angle_gamma   90.00
#
_symmetry.space_group_name_H-M   'P 1'
#
loop_
_entity.id
_entity.type
_entity.pdbx_description
1 polymer ?
#
loop_
_entity_poly.entity_id
_entity_poly.type
_entity_poly.pdbx_seq_one_letter_code
_entity_poly.pdbx_strand_id
1 'polypeptide(L)'
;MNKIILSARDWRIYRALWLLMVMALVVDLCAVLMESDLLTTTAATLTAVETSDWLSFSSEAVCLLSLCGLFWLLRNGREVPIRWRNGCMAAFVVTLAYAITSKLPTLLFGPLSLDDGHWLVDFFNSCADILMLLVPVAMIALFMLGASLCERVGKWSIVACSAIAINAPLIVTFFFLGIQEDTAPWQEVVVGLLILLLFVTPVVALRAIAGGEETEQER
;
A
#
# COMPACT_ATOMS: atom_id res chain seq x y z
N MET A 1 25.43 -3.56 9.57
CA MET A 1 24.80 -2.36 8.96
C MET A 1 23.62 -1.90 9.79
N ASN A 2 23.53 -0.64 10.16
CA ASN A 2 22.36 -0.15 10.92
C ASN A 2 21.16 0.23 10.02
N LYS A 3 21.40 0.54 8.74
CA LYS A 3 20.42 0.90 7.72
C LYS A 3 20.92 0.51 6.35
N ILE A 4 19.97 0.40 5.38
CA ILE A 4 20.31 0.26 3.97
C ILE A 4 20.70 1.65 3.46
N ILE A 5 21.95 1.80 3.03
CA ILE A 5 22.49 3.08 2.57
C ILE A 5 22.23 3.24 1.07
N LEU A 6 21.56 4.32 0.72
CA LEU A 6 21.29 4.73 -0.65
C LEU A 6 22.25 5.85 -1.05
N SER A 7 22.55 5.95 -2.35
CA SER A 7 23.30 7.10 -2.88
C SER A 7 22.56 8.41 -2.57
N ALA A 8 23.25 9.55 -2.52
CA ALA A 8 22.65 10.85 -2.21
C ALA A 8 21.50 11.20 -3.18
N ARG A 9 21.60 10.80 -4.46
CA ARG A 9 20.54 10.95 -5.45
C ARG A 9 19.34 10.07 -5.14
N ASP A 10 19.58 8.76 -4.94
CA ASP A 10 18.52 7.79 -4.69
C ASP A 10 17.81 8.08 -3.38
N TRP A 11 18.54 8.56 -2.37
CA TRP A 11 17.97 8.97 -1.10
C TRP A 11 16.99 10.14 -1.23
N ARG A 12 17.31 11.14 -2.06
CA ARG A 12 16.39 12.26 -2.33
C ARG A 12 15.12 11.77 -3.01
N ILE A 13 15.25 10.90 -4.03
CA ILE A 13 14.10 10.31 -4.73
C ILE A 13 13.30 9.44 -3.77
N TYR A 14 13.96 8.62 -2.95
CA TYR A 14 13.32 7.77 -1.95
C TYR A 14 12.47 8.59 -0.97
N ARG A 15 13.00 9.69 -0.46
CA ARG A 15 12.26 10.59 0.44
C ARG A 15 11.06 11.23 -0.25
N ALA A 16 11.21 11.65 -1.49
CA ALA A 16 10.10 12.23 -2.27
C ALA A 16 8.99 11.20 -2.51
N LEU A 17 9.33 9.99 -2.94
CA LEU A 17 8.36 8.90 -3.13
C LEU A 17 7.68 8.50 -1.81
N TRP A 18 8.42 8.45 -0.73
CA TRP A 18 7.87 8.15 0.59
C TRP A 18 6.87 9.23 1.03
N LEU A 19 7.21 10.52 0.87
CA LEU A 19 6.29 11.62 1.17
C LEU A 19 5.04 11.58 0.27
N LEU A 20 5.23 11.31 -1.01
CA LEU A 20 4.12 11.18 -1.96
C LEU A 20 3.17 10.05 -1.56
N MET A 21 3.70 8.91 -1.14
CA MET A 21 2.91 7.79 -0.63
C MET A 21 2.13 8.16 0.64
N VAL A 22 2.75 8.87 1.59
CA VAL A 22 2.08 9.35 2.81
C VAL A 22 0.95 10.32 2.46
N MET A 23 1.19 11.25 1.54
CA MET A 23 0.16 12.19 1.09
C MET A 23 -1.00 11.46 0.40
N ALA A 24 -0.71 10.46 -0.44
CA ALA A 24 -1.72 9.64 -1.08
C ALA A 24 -2.60 8.91 -0.05
N LEU A 25 -1.99 8.30 0.97
CA LEU A 25 -2.74 7.64 2.06
C LEU A 25 -3.64 8.62 2.83
N VAL A 26 -3.17 9.85 3.07
CA VAL A 26 -4.00 10.88 3.73
C VAL A 26 -5.18 11.28 2.85
N VAL A 27 -4.96 11.44 1.54
CA VAL A 27 -6.03 11.76 0.59
C VAL A 27 -7.05 10.64 0.53
N ASP A 28 -6.60 9.38 0.48
CA ASP A 28 -7.47 8.21 0.47
C ASP A 28 -8.32 8.13 1.74
N LEU A 29 -7.71 8.34 2.90
CA LEU A 29 -8.44 8.42 4.17
C LEU A 29 -9.50 9.54 4.15
N CYS A 30 -9.17 10.70 3.59
CA CYS A 30 -10.14 11.80 3.45
C CYS A 30 -11.29 11.41 2.51
N ALA A 31 -11.02 10.70 1.40
CA ALA A 31 -12.05 10.22 0.50
C ALA A 31 -13.01 9.25 1.21
N VAL A 32 -12.47 8.26 1.91
CA VAL A 32 -13.26 7.30 2.70
C VAL A 32 -14.11 8.00 3.77
N LEU A 33 -13.55 9.01 4.44
CA LEU A 33 -14.31 9.80 5.44
C LEU A 33 -15.40 10.68 4.81
N MET A 34 -15.21 11.13 3.57
CA MET A 34 -16.24 11.88 2.82
C MET A 34 -17.39 10.98 2.37
N GLU A 35 -17.13 9.72 2.08
CA GLU A 35 -18.15 8.74 1.71
C GLU A 35 -18.93 8.23 2.92
N SER A 36 -18.33 8.27 4.11
CA SER A 36 -19.00 7.77 5.31
C SER A 36 -20.19 8.67 5.69
N ASP A 37 -21.34 8.05 5.94
CA ASP A 37 -22.58 8.72 6.39
C ASP A 37 -22.41 9.52 7.70
N LEU A 38 -21.30 9.33 8.39
CA LEU A 38 -20.93 10.06 9.60
C LEU A 38 -20.62 11.55 9.36
N LEU A 39 -20.17 11.90 8.15
CA LEU A 39 -19.80 13.28 7.78
C LEU A 39 -20.81 13.94 6.85
N THR A 40 -21.64 13.16 6.16
CA THR A 40 -22.61 13.67 5.18
C THR A 40 -24.03 13.57 5.73
N THR A 41 -24.52 14.65 6.32
CA THR A 41 -25.96 14.83 6.69
C THR A 41 -26.84 15.29 5.52
N THR A 42 -26.28 15.49 4.33
CA THR A 42 -26.96 15.89 3.11
C THR A 42 -26.82 14.81 2.06
N ALA A 43 -27.91 14.51 1.35
CA ALA A 43 -27.92 13.59 0.23
C ALA A 43 -26.73 13.89 -0.71
N ALA A 44 -25.79 12.92 -0.81
CA ALA A 44 -24.65 13.05 -1.70
C ALA A 44 -25.16 13.25 -3.14
N THR A 45 -24.72 14.27 -3.81
CA THR A 45 -25.01 14.45 -5.23
C THR A 45 -24.18 13.44 -6.02
N LEU A 46 -24.72 12.95 -7.15
CA LEU A 46 -24.03 11.97 -8.01
C LEU A 46 -22.61 12.42 -8.37
N THR A 47 -22.42 13.73 -8.55
CA THR A 47 -21.12 14.36 -8.82
C THR A 47 -20.14 14.28 -7.64
N ALA A 48 -20.63 14.25 -6.40
CA ALA A 48 -19.78 14.10 -5.22
C ALA A 48 -19.27 12.66 -5.09
N VAL A 49 -20.11 11.67 -5.39
CA VAL A 49 -19.73 10.24 -5.42
C VAL A 49 -18.67 9.99 -6.50
N GLU A 50 -18.92 10.44 -7.75
CA GLU A 50 -17.92 10.30 -8.83
C GLU A 50 -16.57 10.97 -8.49
N THR A 51 -16.61 12.13 -7.82
CA THR A 51 -15.38 12.83 -7.44
C THR A 51 -14.61 12.06 -6.38
N SER A 52 -15.31 11.47 -5.43
CA SER A 52 -14.71 10.63 -4.38
C SER A 52 -14.07 9.38 -4.99
N ASP A 53 -14.77 8.68 -5.89
CA ASP A 53 -14.25 7.50 -6.59
C ASP A 53 -12.96 7.80 -7.37
N TRP A 54 -12.93 8.90 -8.12
CA TRP A 54 -11.72 9.33 -8.83
C TRP A 54 -10.59 9.75 -7.90
N LEU A 55 -10.92 10.34 -6.75
CA LEU A 55 -9.93 10.74 -5.76
C LEU A 55 -9.30 9.51 -5.10
N SER A 56 -10.12 8.55 -4.66
CA SER A 56 -9.66 7.27 -4.09
C SER A 56 -8.84 6.48 -5.13
N PHE A 57 -9.35 6.35 -6.35
CA PHE A 57 -8.62 5.72 -7.45
C PHE A 57 -7.23 6.33 -7.67
N SER A 58 -7.16 7.67 -7.70
CA SER A 58 -5.90 8.38 -7.96
C SER A 58 -4.92 8.25 -6.80
N SER A 59 -5.41 8.34 -5.56
CA SER A 59 -4.57 8.21 -4.36
C SER A 59 -4.00 6.81 -4.24
N GLU A 60 -4.80 5.78 -4.45
CA GLU A 60 -4.32 4.39 -4.45
C GLU A 60 -3.30 4.12 -5.56
N ALA A 61 -3.54 4.62 -6.78
CA ALA A 61 -2.60 4.47 -7.89
C ALA A 61 -1.25 5.13 -7.56
N VAL A 62 -1.26 6.33 -7.00
CA VAL A 62 -0.04 7.05 -6.55
C VAL A 62 0.65 6.30 -5.42
N CYS A 63 -0.10 5.75 -4.47
CA CYS A 63 0.44 4.95 -3.37
C CYS A 63 1.17 3.70 -3.89
N LEU A 64 0.53 2.92 -4.76
CA LEU A 64 1.09 1.71 -5.35
C LEU A 64 2.34 1.98 -6.20
N LEU A 65 2.29 3.01 -7.05
CA LEU A 65 3.44 3.40 -7.87
C LEU A 65 4.61 3.90 -7.02
N SER A 66 4.33 4.66 -5.96
CA SER A 66 5.34 5.09 -5.00
C SER A 66 5.98 3.90 -4.29
N LEU A 67 5.18 2.93 -3.87
CA LEU A 67 5.66 1.70 -3.24
C LEU A 67 6.55 0.89 -4.19
N CYS A 68 6.17 0.77 -5.45
CA CYS A 68 7.01 0.17 -6.50
C CYS A 68 8.36 0.88 -6.60
N GLY A 69 8.35 2.21 -6.67
CA GLY A 69 9.56 3.02 -6.71
C GLY A 69 10.46 2.82 -5.48
N LEU A 70 9.88 2.72 -4.29
CA LEU A 70 10.61 2.45 -3.05
C LEU A 70 11.30 1.07 -3.09
N PHE A 71 10.62 0.02 -3.53
CA PHE A 71 11.22 -1.32 -3.67
C PHE A 71 12.35 -1.33 -4.71
N TRP A 72 12.16 -0.62 -5.82
CA TRP A 72 13.19 -0.47 -6.84
C TRP A 72 14.46 0.21 -6.30
N LEU A 73 14.30 1.27 -5.51
CA LEU A 73 15.43 1.99 -4.90
C LEU A 73 16.11 1.17 -3.80
N LEU A 74 15.35 0.49 -2.94
CA LEU A 74 15.90 -0.39 -1.90
C LEU A 74 16.72 -1.56 -2.47
N ARG A 75 16.37 -2.05 -3.67
CA ARG A 75 17.16 -3.03 -4.40
C ARG A 75 18.58 -2.52 -4.72
N ASN A 76 18.70 -1.23 -5.00
CA ASN A 76 19.95 -0.59 -5.41
C ASN A 76 20.82 -0.10 -4.24
N GLY A 77 20.43 -0.42 -3.00
CA GLY A 77 21.22 -0.09 -1.81
C GLY A 77 22.64 -0.62 -1.88
N ARG A 78 23.58 0.08 -1.24
CA ARG A 78 24.98 -0.36 -1.15
C ARG A 78 25.11 -1.60 -0.25
N GLU A 79 26.01 -2.49 -0.66
CA GLU A 79 26.40 -3.69 0.13
C GLU A 79 25.23 -4.62 0.52
N VAL A 80 24.08 -4.52 -0.17
CA VAL A 80 22.95 -5.40 0.10
C VAL A 80 23.16 -6.77 -0.55
N PRO A 81 22.84 -7.87 0.15
CA PRO A 81 23.00 -9.21 -0.37
C PRO A 81 22.02 -9.48 -1.52
N ILE A 82 22.38 -10.43 -2.38
CA ILE A 82 21.58 -10.83 -3.55
C ILE A 82 20.15 -11.25 -3.17
N ARG A 83 19.99 -11.90 -2.01
CA ARG A 83 18.67 -12.33 -1.49
C ARG A 83 17.75 -11.13 -1.24
N TRP A 84 18.28 -10.04 -0.69
CA TRP A 84 17.53 -8.80 -0.51
C TRP A 84 17.12 -8.18 -1.84
N ARG A 85 18.05 -8.11 -2.80
CA ARG A 85 17.78 -7.58 -4.15
C ARG A 85 16.65 -8.35 -4.83
N ASN A 86 16.67 -9.68 -4.71
CA ASN A 86 15.62 -10.54 -5.28
C ASN A 86 14.29 -10.37 -4.54
N GLY A 87 14.31 -10.22 -3.22
CA GLY A 87 13.12 -9.92 -2.43
C GLY A 87 12.47 -8.59 -2.82
N CYS A 88 13.27 -7.54 -2.98
CA CYS A 88 12.78 -6.24 -3.46
C CYS A 88 12.20 -6.35 -4.87
N MET A 89 12.83 -7.14 -5.77
CA MET A 89 12.29 -7.37 -7.12
C MET A 89 10.98 -8.14 -7.09
N ALA A 90 10.86 -9.17 -6.27
CA ALA A 90 9.61 -9.92 -6.13
C ALA A 90 8.49 -9.00 -5.62
N ALA A 91 8.75 -8.22 -4.57
CA ALA A 91 7.79 -7.26 -4.03
C ALA A 91 7.40 -6.19 -5.08
N PHE A 92 8.38 -5.67 -5.84
CA PHE A 92 8.14 -4.74 -6.94
C PHE A 92 7.23 -5.34 -8.01
N VAL A 93 7.53 -6.56 -8.49
CA VAL A 93 6.76 -7.20 -9.58
C VAL A 93 5.34 -7.50 -9.13
N VAL A 94 5.14 -8.04 -7.92
CA VAL A 94 3.82 -8.35 -7.38
C VAL A 94 2.99 -7.06 -7.20
N THR A 95 3.59 -6.01 -6.62
CA THR A 95 2.89 -4.73 -6.41
C THR A 95 2.56 -4.06 -7.74
N LEU A 96 3.46 -4.09 -8.72
CA LEU A 96 3.22 -3.54 -10.05
C LEU A 96 2.12 -4.31 -10.78
N ALA A 97 2.14 -5.63 -10.72
CA ALA A 97 1.09 -6.47 -11.31
C ALA A 97 -0.27 -6.16 -10.68
N TYR A 98 -0.33 -6.04 -9.35
CA TYR A 98 -1.54 -5.63 -8.63
C TYR A 98 -2.00 -4.23 -9.07
N ALA A 99 -1.10 -3.25 -9.13
CA ALA A 99 -1.43 -1.89 -9.56
C ALA A 99 -2.02 -1.88 -11.00
N ILE A 100 -1.46 -2.66 -11.91
CA ILE A 100 -1.97 -2.77 -13.28
C ILE A 100 -3.35 -3.44 -13.29
N THR A 101 -3.48 -4.61 -12.68
CA THR A 101 -4.74 -5.38 -12.74
C THR A 101 -5.89 -4.69 -12.02
N SER A 102 -5.63 -3.99 -10.91
CA SER A 102 -6.66 -3.28 -10.15
C SER A 102 -7.06 -1.94 -10.77
N LYS A 103 -6.15 -1.26 -11.48
CA LYS A 103 -6.42 0.10 -11.99
C LYS A 103 -6.72 0.17 -13.49
N LEU A 104 -6.26 -0.82 -14.27
CA LEU A 104 -6.46 -0.84 -15.71
C LEU A 104 -7.94 -0.90 -16.12
N PRO A 105 -8.82 -1.71 -15.49
CA PRO A 105 -10.23 -1.72 -15.82
C PRO A 105 -10.91 -0.36 -15.67
N THR A 106 -10.68 0.31 -14.55
CA THR A 106 -11.24 1.65 -14.30
C THR A 106 -10.74 2.68 -15.31
N LEU A 107 -9.47 2.60 -15.72
CA LEU A 107 -8.89 3.49 -16.74
C LEU A 107 -9.49 3.27 -18.14
N LEU A 108 -9.81 2.02 -18.49
CA LEU A 108 -10.32 1.67 -19.81
C LEU A 108 -11.83 1.89 -19.94
N PHE A 109 -12.58 1.60 -18.89
CA PHE A 109 -14.05 1.55 -18.93
C PHE A 109 -14.72 2.63 -18.06
N GLY A 110 -13.97 3.33 -17.21
CA GLY A 110 -14.49 4.28 -16.22
C GLY A 110 -14.96 3.60 -14.92
N PRO A 111 -15.14 4.36 -13.83
CA PRO A 111 -15.49 3.81 -12.52
C PRO A 111 -16.91 3.20 -12.46
N LEU A 112 -17.86 3.74 -13.24
CA LEU A 112 -19.26 3.29 -13.25
C LEU A 112 -19.55 2.12 -14.18
N SER A 113 -18.63 1.73 -15.05
CA SER A 113 -18.83 0.65 -16.04
C SER A 113 -18.42 -0.73 -15.52
N LEU A 114 -18.01 -0.85 -14.27
CA LEU A 114 -17.59 -2.12 -13.66
C LEU A 114 -18.75 -3.12 -13.50
N ASP A 115 -20.01 -2.65 -13.55
CA ASP A 115 -21.21 -3.47 -13.43
C ASP A 115 -21.71 -4.09 -14.75
N ASP A 116 -21.12 -3.74 -15.91
CA ASP A 116 -21.63 -4.14 -17.23
C ASP A 116 -21.32 -5.60 -17.64
N GLY A 117 -20.80 -6.43 -16.73
CA GLY A 117 -20.57 -7.87 -16.97
C GLY A 117 -19.61 -8.17 -18.13
N HIS A 118 -18.65 -7.27 -18.38
CA HIS A 118 -17.67 -7.48 -19.43
C HIS A 118 -16.60 -8.48 -18.97
N TRP A 119 -16.49 -9.63 -19.63
CA TRP A 119 -15.59 -10.72 -19.24
C TRP A 119 -14.14 -10.28 -18.95
N LEU A 120 -13.68 -9.23 -19.62
CA LEU A 120 -12.33 -8.68 -19.44
C LEU A 120 -12.18 -7.99 -18.07
N VAL A 121 -13.23 -7.29 -17.62
CA VAL A 121 -13.28 -6.66 -16.30
C VAL A 121 -13.25 -7.73 -15.21
N ASP A 122 -14.08 -8.77 -15.36
CA ASP A 122 -14.13 -9.90 -14.41
C ASP A 122 -12.79 -10.63 -14.33
N PHE A 123 -12.11 -10.81 -15.48
CA PHE A 123 -10.78 -11.40 -15.51
C PHE A 123 -9.75 -10.55 -14.74
N PHE A 124 -9.70 -9.24 -14.99
CA PHE A 124 -8.77 -8.36 -14.28
C PHE A 124 -9.08 -8.26 -12.80
N ASN A 125 -10.34 -8.19 -12.42
CA ASN A 125 -10.77 -8.17 -11.01
C ASN A 125 -10.35 -9.47 -10.31
N SER A 126 -10.59 -10.64 -10.90
CA SER A 126 -10.17 -11.93 -10.36
C SER A 126 -8.63 -12.01 -10.19
N CYS A 127 -7.88 -11.46 -11.14
CA CYS A 127 -6.42 -11.37 -11.03
C CYS A 127 -6.00 -10.40 -9.90
N ALA A 128 -6.68 -9.26 -9.78
CA ALA A 128 -6.42 -8.28 -8.73
C ALA A 128 -6.69 -8.86 -7.33
N ASP A 129 -7.76 -9.63 -7.15
CA ASP A 129 -8.11 -10.28 -5.87
C ASP A 129 -7.00 -11.25 -5.41
N ILE A 130 -6.48 -12.07 -6.34
CA ILE A 130 -5.37 -12.97 -6.03
C ILE A 130 -4.11 -12.16 -5.69
N LEU A 131 -3.78 -11.14 -6.46
CA LEU A 131 -2.60 -10.31 -6.24
C LEU A 131 -2.71 -9.48 -4.97
N MET A 132 -3.91 -9.03 -4.59
CA MET A 132 -4.18 -8.34 -3.33
C MET A 132 -3.73 -9.17 -2.12
N LEU A 133 -3.91 -10.49 -2.17
CA LEU A 133 -3.43 -11.40 -1.12
C LEU A 133 -1.91 -11.61 -1.19
N LEU A 134 -1.32 -11.54 -2.39
CA LEU A 134 0.12 -11.76 -2.58
C LEU A 134 0.97 -10.56 -2.17
N VAL A 135 0.46 -9.32 -2.26
CA VAL A 135 1.19 -8.11 -1.87
C VAL A 135 1.61 -8.16 -0.39
N PRO A 136 0.71 -8.38 0.59
CA PRO A 136 1.10 -8.52 2.00
C PRO A 136 2.10 -9.64 2.23
N VAL A 137 1.92 -10.78 1.56
CA VAL A 137 2.86 -11.93 1.67
C VAL A 137 4.24 -11.55 1.17
N ALA A 138 4.34 -10.88 0.02
CA ALA A 138 5.61 -10.40 -0.52
C ALA A 138 6.28 -9.36 0.41
N MET A 139 5.49 -8.49 1.02
CA MET A 139 5.98 -7.51 2.01
C MET A 139 6.50 -8.20 3.27
N ILE A 140 5.75 -9.16 3.84
CA ILE A 140 6.20 -9.95 4.99
C ILE A 140 7.52 -10.66 4.66
N ALA A 141 7.59 -11.34 3.53
CA ALA A 141 8.81 -12.03 3.09
C ALA A 141 10.00 -11.07 2.96
N LEU A 142 9.78 -9.88 2.39
CA LEU A 142 10.80 -8.84 2.29
C LEU A 142 11.26 -8.35 3.66
N PHE A 143 10.35 -8.07 4.58
CA PHE A 143 10.69 -7.62 5.93
C PHE A 143 11.41 -8.71 6.74
N MET A 144 11.01 -9.98 6.60
CA MET A 144 11.71 -11.11 7.21
C MET A 144 13.14 -11.27 6.67
N LEU A 145 13.35 -11.10 5.36
CA LEU A 145 14.69 -11.04 4.78
C LEU A 145 15.48 -9.86 5.34
N GLY A 146 14.84 -8.70 5.49
CA GLY A 146 15.45 -7.51 6.09
C GLY A 146 15.86 -7.70 7.54
N ALA A 147 15.11 -8.47 8.32
CA ALA A 147 15.42 -8.77 9.71
C ALA A 147 16.78 -9.50 9.88
N SER A 148 17.18 -10.27 8.88
CA SER A 148 18.48 -10.97 8.88
C SER A 148 19.68 -10.08 8.54
N LEU A 149 19.45 -8.83 8.08
CA LEU A 149 20.51 -7.96 7.57
C LEU A 149 21.13 -7.05 8.63
N CYS A 150 20.33 -6.49 9.51
CA CYS A 150 20.80 -5.65 10.60
C CYS A 150 19.77 -5.53 11.72
N GLU A 151 20.25 -5.26 12.94
CA GLU A 151 19.40 -5.22 14.14
C GLU A 151 18.26 -4.19 14.05
N ARG A 152 18.53 -3.00 13.50
CA ARG A 152 17.53 -1.95 13.38
C ARG A 152 16.46 -2.31 12.34
N VAL A 153 16.87 -2.86 11.20
CA VAL A 153 15.94 -3.38 10.19
C VAL A 153 15.11 -4.50 10.79
N GLY A 154 15.74 -5.40 11.58
CA GLY A 154 15.05 -6.49 12.27
C GLY A 154 13.94 -6.00 13.20
N LYS A 155 14.19 -5.00 14.03
CA LYS A 155 13.16 -4.42 14.93
C LYS A 155 11.95 -3.90 14.17
N TRP A 156 12.18 -3.10 13.12
CA TRP A 156 11.11 -2.55 12.31
C TRP A 156 10.41 -3.60 11.44
N SER A 157 11.16 -4.61 10.98
CA SER A 157 10.59 -5.74 10.25
C SER A 157 9.63 -6.55 11.11
N ILE A 158 9.97 -6.80 12.37
CA ILE A 158 9.08 -7.50 13.31
C ILE A 158 7.78 -6.71 13.52
N VAL A 159 7.88 -5.39 13.75
CA VAL A 159 6.70 -4.53 13.90
C VAL A 159 5.83 -4.56 12.66
N ALA A 160 6.42 -4.38 11.47
CA ALA A 160 5.68 -4.40 10.21
C ALA A 160 5.03 -5.76 9.92
N CYS A 161 5.76 -6.86 10.09
CA CYS A 161 5.22 -8.22 9.91
C CYS A 161 4.08 -8.50 10.88
N SER A 162 4.23 -8.11 12.14
CA SER A 162 3.18 -8.30 13.16
C SER A 162 1.91 -7.51 12.80
N ALA A 163 2.04 -6.26 12.37
CA ALA A 163 0.90 -5.45 11.97
C ALA A 163 0.19 -6.06 10.74
N ILE A 164 0.93 -6.47 9.72
CA ILE A 164 0.36 -7.12 8.53
C ILE A 164 -0.31 -8.44 8.90
N ALA A 165 0.35 -9.28 9.72
CA ALA A 165 -0.18 -10.58 10.11
C ALA A 165 -1.46 -10.49 10.96
N ILE A 166 -1.61 -9.43 11.75
CA ILE A 166 -2.81 -9.20 12.58
C ILE A 166 -3.94 -8.60 11.74
N ASN A 167 -3.64 -7.58 10.93
CA ASN A 167 -4.67 -6.83 10.23
C ASN A 167 -5.17 -7.53 8.96
N ALA A 168 -4.32 -8.23 8.19
CA ALA A 168 -4.75 -8.90 6.97
C ALA A 168 -5.85 -9.95 7.20
N PRO A 169 -5.74 -10.88 8.19
CA PRO A 169 -6.83 -11.82 8.49
C PRO A 169 -8.11 -11.13 8.94
N LEU A 170 -8.03 -10.03 9.71
CA LEU A 170 -9.20 -9.29 10.15
C LEU A 170 -9.93 -8.65 8.96
N ILE A 171 -9.19 -8.01 8.04
CA ILE A 171 -9.77 -7.43 6.83
C ILE A 171 -10.42 -8.52 5.99
N VAL A 172 -9.72 -9.65 5.74
CA VAL A 172 -10.27 -10.78 4.99
C VAL A 172 -11.54 -11.32 5.66
N THR A 173 -11.54 -11.46 6.99
CA THR A 173 -12.71 -11.92 7.74
C THR A 173 -13.89 -10.96 7.59
N PHE A 174 -13.68 -9.65 7.67
CA PHE A 174 -14.71 -8.65 7.42
C PHE A 174 -15.26 -8.71 6.00
N PHE A 175 -14.42 -8.91 5.00
CA PHE A 175 -14.86 -9.08 3.61
C PHE A 175 -15.66 -10.36 3.39
N PHE A 176 -15.23 -11.50 3.94
CA PHE A 176 -15.88 -12.79 3.73
C PHE A 176 -17.11 -13.04 4.62
N LEU A 177 -17.15 -12.48 5.82
CA LEU A 177 -18.36 -12.57 6.67
C LEU A 177 -19.50 -11.65 6.20
N GLY A 178 -19.24 -10.91 5.12
CA GLY A 178 -20.18 -9.97 4.53
C GLY A 178 -20.45 -8.83 5.50
N ILE A 179 -20.01 -7.66 5.15
CA ILE A 179 -20.65 -6.46 5.62
C ILE A 179 -22.07 -6.58 5.05
N GLN A 180 -22.99 -7.11 5.84
CA GLN A 180 -24.41 -7.16 5.45
C GLN A 180 -24.89 -5.72 5.36
N GLU A 181 -25.91 -5.47 4.54
CA GLU A 181 -26.48 -4.15 4.26
C GLU A 181 -26.86 -3.33 5.50
N ASP A 182 -26.84 -3.93 6.71
CA ASP A 182 -27.14 -3.33 8.01
C ASP A 182 -25.90 -3.11 8.90
N THR A 183 -24.70 -2.87 8.34
CA THR A 183 -23.53 -2.57 9.17
C THR A 183 -23.68 -1.25 9.89
N ALA A 184 -23.43 -1.27 11.20
CA ALA A 184 -23.43 -0.04 11.97
C ALA A 184 -22.25 0.87 11.55
N PRO A 185 -22.42 2.20 11.44
CA PRO A 185 -21.37 3.13 10.96
C PRO A 185 -20.03 3.01 11.68
N TRP A 186 -20.02 2.61 12.96
CA TRP A 186 -18.80 2.41 13.72
C TRP A 186 -17.96 1.22 13.21
N GLN A 187 -18.59 0.21 12.59
CA GLN A 187 -17.89 -0.96 12.03
C GLN A 187 -17.08 -0.55 10.81
N GLU A 188 -17.60 0.31 9.95
CA GLU A 188 -16.89 0.86 8.80
C GLU A 188 -15.67 1.67 9.24
N VAL A 189 -15.82 2.50 10.28
CA VAL A 189 -14.69 3.23 10.87
C VAL A 189 -13.62 2.29 11.41
N VAL A 190 -14.01 1.20 12.08
CA VAL A 190 -13.05 0.22 12.60
C VAL A 190 -12.31 -0.48 11.44
N VAL A 191 -13.03 -0.89 10.40
CA VAL A 191 -12.40 -1.49 9.20
C VAL A 191 -11.46 -0.51 8.52
N GLY A 192 -11.88 0.74 8.32
CA GLY A 192 -11.04 1.79 7.77
C GLY A 192 -9.75 2.02 8.58
N LEU A 193 -9.84 2.04 9.91
CA LEU A 193 -8.66 2.14 10.78
C LEU A 193 -7.73 0.92 10.67
N LEU A 194 -8.28 -0.29 10.54
CA LEU A 194 -7.48 -1.51 10.36
C LEU A 194 -6.75 -1.50 8.99
N ILE A 195 -7.44 -1.09 7.94
CA ILE A 195 -6.85 -0.90 6.61
C ILE A 195 -5.73 0.15 6.68
N LEU A 196 -5.99 1.29 7.32
CA LEU A 196 -4.99 2.34 7.50
C LEU A 196 -3.74 1.81 8.25
N LEU A 197 -3.91 1.05 9.32
CA LEU A 197 -2.80 0.45 10.07
C LEU A 197 -2.02 -0.55 9.21
N LEU A 198 -2.70 -1.31 8.36
CA LEU A 198 -2.07 -2.25 7.42
C LEU A 198 -1.10 -1.53 6.48
N PHE A 199 -1.46 -0.34 6.00
CA PHE A 199 -0.63 0.45 5.08
C PHE A 199 0.38 1.34 5.80
N VAL A 200 0.01 2.00 6.89
CA VAL A 200 0.89 2.95 7.61
C VAL A 200 2.10 2.24 8.22
N THR A 201 1.92 1.08 8.82
CA THR A 201 3.02 0.38 9.50
C THR A 201 4.17 0.00 8.55
N PRO A 202 3.93 -0.63 7.38
CA PRO A 202 4.97 -0.86 6.39
C PRO A 202 5.63 0.42 5.87
N VAL A 203 4.86 1.49 5.70
CA VAL A 203 5.37 2.81 5.25
C VAL A 203 6.38 3.37 6.25
N VAL A 204 6.04 3.35 7.54
CA VAL A 204 6.95 3.78 8.62
C VAL A 204 8.19 2.88 8.69
N ALA A 205 8.00 1.57 8.57
CA ALA A 205 9.10 0.60 8.55
C ALA A 205 10.06 0.86 7.38
N LEU A 206 9.54 1.05 6.16
CA LEU A 206 10.35 1.39 4.99
C LEU A 206 11.18 2.66 5.22
N ARG A 207 10.60 3.69 5.83
CA ARG A 207 11.34 4.93 6.15
C ARG A 207 12.45 4.70 7.17
N ALA A 208 12.23 3.81 8.13
CA ALA A 208 13.19 3.55 9.21
C ALA A 208 14.40 2.71 8.76
N ILE A 209 14.21 1.81 7.78
CA ILE A 209 15.27 0.90 7.32
C ILE A 209 16.23 1.52 6.30
N ALA A 210 15.83 2.62 5.63
CA ALA A 210 16.66 3.31 4.64
C ALA A 210 17.38 4.52 5.23
N GLY A 211 18.55 4.85 4.68
CA GLY A 211 19.35 6.03 5.00
C GLY A 211 20.14 6.54 3.80
N GLY A 212 20.54 7.82 3.85
CA GLY A 212 21.42 8.42 2.84
C GLY A 212 22.87 8.49 3.31
N GLU A 213 23.80 8.58 2.38
CA GLU A 213 25.25 8.75 2.67
C GLU A 213 25.55 9.98 3.53
N GLU A 214 24.81 11.07 3.34
CA GLU A 214 25.00 12.34 4.07
C GLU A 214 24.77 12.19 5.59
N THR A 215 23.94 11.24 6.01
CA THR A 215 23.62 11.00 7.42
C THR A 215 24.70 10.20 8.17
N GLU A 216 25.66 9.59 7.49
CA GLU A 216 26.78 8.87 8.10
C GLU A 216 28.01 9.77 8.35
N GLN A 217 28.20 10.83 7.56
CA GLN A 217 29.32 11.76 7.72
C GLN A 217 29.13 12.75 8.89
N GLU A 218 27.89 12.94 9.37
CA GLU A 218 27.57 13.82 10.50
C GLU A 218 27.60 13.11 11.87
N ARG A 219 27.97 11.83 11.93
CA ARG A 219 28.11 11.06 13.18
C ARG A 219 29.55 10.62 13.44
#